data_692bdd03f90ee456531cf1173ce118c7
#
_entry.id   692bdd03f90ee456531cf1173ce118c7
#
_cell.length_a   1.000
_cell.length_b   1.000
_cell.length_c   1.000
_cell.angle_alpha   90.00
_cell.angle_beta   90.00
_cell.angle_gamma   90.00
#
_symmetry.space_group_name_H-M   'P 1'
#
loop_
_entity.id
_entity.type
_entity.pdbx_description
1 polymer ?
#
loop_
_entity_poly.entity_id
_entity_poly.type
_entity_poly.pdbx_seq_one_letter_code
_entity_poly.pdbx_strand_id
1 'polypeptide(L)'
;AYFSGALLEHLGTRAVFGITALFPVLVSVGAFGVQELPVTQWRGFTAGMVSQVRQVWQAMNQRAILLPTLFLFLWQATPTADTAFFFFVTNELKFPPEFLGRVRLVTSVAALVGVWLFQRYLREVPIRRMLLWTTVLSSGLGFTSLLLVTHTNRLLGIPDRWFSLGDSAILTVMGELAFMPVLVLAARLCPEGIEATLFALLMSVLNLAGGVAHELGALLTHLLGITETQFDRLWLLITLTNLSTLLPLPLLHWLPEHTASSKPGVNVPPAVVPDAVVLGDLAPGLHFEAVEVES
;
A
#
# COMPACT_ATOMS: atom_id res chain seq x y z
N ALA A 1 14.21 -11.06 -7.58
CA ALA A 1 14.72 -10.26 -8.69
C ALA A 1 16.10 -10.76 -9.18
N TYR A 2 17.13 -10.87 -8.32
CA TYR A 2 18.47 -11.31 -8.73
C TYR A 2 18.46 -12.74 -9.30
N PHE A 3 17.84 -13.70 -8.59
CA PHE A 3 17.68 -15.09 -9.05
C PHE A 3 16.86 -15.20 -10.35
N SER A 4 15.85 -14.36 -10.54
CA SER A 4 15.03 -14.43 -11.75
C SER A 4 15.81 -13.99 -13.00
N GLY A 5 16.71 -13.00 -12.87
CA GLY A 5 17.59 -12.59 -13.97
C GLY A 5 18.57 -13.69 -14.39
N ALA A 6 19.27 -14.28 -13.42
CA ALA A 6 20.19 -15.37 -13.65
C ALA A 6 19.50 -16.63 -14.19
N LEU A 7 18.32 -16.98 -13.64
CA LEU A 7 17.52 -18.11 -14.11
C LEU A 7 17.01 -17.88 -15.55
N LEU A 8 16.65 -16.64 -15.90
CA LEU A 8 16.18 -16.30 -17.25
C LEU A 8 17.28 -16.51 -18.28
N GLU A 9 18.51 -16.14 -17.95
CA GLU A 9 19.68 -16.27 -18.82
C GLU A 9 20.06 -17.72 -19.06
N HIS A 10 20.00 -18.56 -18.00
CA HIS A 10 20.44 -19.97 -18.09
C HIS A 10 19.34 -20.97 -18.49
N LEU A 11 18.10 -20.75 -18.09
CA LEU A 11 17.01 -21.70 -18.25
C LEU A 11 15.94 -21.28 -19.26
N GLY A 12 15.98 -20.02 -19.69
CA GLY A 12 15.00 -19.46 -20.60
C GLY A 12 13.63 -19.17 -19.95
N THR A 13 12.80 -18.42 -20.66
CA THR A 13 11.53 -17.85 -20.14
C THR A 13 10.56 -18.93 -19.66
N ARG A 14 10.42 -20.05 -20.39
CA ARG A 14 9.46 -21.11 -20.05
C ARG A 14 9.77 -21.79 -18.71
N ALA A 15 11.03 -22.07 -18.45
CA ALA A 15 11.46 -22.70 -17.21
C ALA A 15 11.27 -21.76 -16.01
N VAL A 16 11.57 -20.48 -16.17
CA VAL A 16 11.35 -19.46 -15.12
C VAL A 16 9.87 -19.37 -14.73
N PHE A 17 8.96 -19.32 -15.70
CA PHE A 17 7.52 -19.34 -15.42
C PHE A 17 7.06 -20.66 -14.76
N GLY A 18 7.61 -21.80 -15.20
CA GLY A 18 7.33 -23.09 -14.57
C GLY A 18 7.75 -23.14 -13.09
N ILE A 19 8.96 -22.69 -12.79
CA ILE A 19 9.47 -22.62 -11.41
C ILE A 19 8.62 -21.64 -10.58
N THR A 20 8.29 -20.48 -11.13
CA THR A 20 7.46 -19.48 -10.43
C THR A 20 6.06 -20.01 -10.13
N ALA A 21 5.48 -20.82 -11.02
CA ALA A 21 4.17 -21.43 -10.82
C ALA A 21 4.13 -22.47 -9.67
N LEU A 22 5.29 -23.06 -9.31
CA LEU A 22 5.35 -24.00 -8.18
C LEU A 22 5.06 -23.33 -6.83
N PHE A 23 5.43 -22.03 -6.65
CA PHE A 23 5.21 -21.34 -5.38
C PHE A 23 3.72 -21.19 -5.02
N PRO A 24 2.82 -20.72 -5.91
CA PRO A 24 1.40 -20.70 -5.63
C PRO A 24 0.82 -22.09 -5.35
N VAL A 25 1.31 -23.13 -6.05
CA VAL A 25 0.87 -24.50 -5.80
C VAL A 25 1.28 -24.97 -4.40
N LEU A 26 2.52 -24.69 -3.97
CA LEU A 26 2.97 -25.01 -2.61
C LEU A 26 2.16 -24.29 -1.55
N VAL A 27 1.86 -22.99 -1.76
CA VAL A 27 0.99 -22.22 -0.86
C VAL A 27 -0.42 -22.82 -0.81
N SER A 28 -0.98 -23.21 -1.96
CA SER A 28 -2.30 -23.85 -2.03
C SER A 28 -2.33 -25.18 -1.29
N VAL A 29 -1.29 -26.00 -1.41
CA VAL A 29 -1.16 -27.24 -0.64
C VAL A 29 -1.04 -26.96 0.85
N GLY A 30 -0.23 -25.94 1.23
CA GLY A 30 -0.11 -25.51 2.63
C GLY A 30 -1.43 -25.05 3.25
N ALA A 31 -2.30 -24.42 2.44
CA ALA A 31 -3.60 -23.94 2.89
C ALA A 31 -4.54 -25.07 3.39
N PHE A 32 -4.41 -26.28 2.87
CA PHE A 32 -5.17 -27.43 3.40
C PHE A 32 -4.79 -27.83 4.84
N GLY A 33 -3.63 -27.39 5.33
CA GLY A 33 -3.19 -27.62 6.69
C GLY A 33 -3.68 -26.57 7.70
N VAL A 34 -4.28 -25.48 7.24
CA VAL A 34 -4.78 -24.41 8.11
C VAL A 34 -6.11 -24.81 8.70
N GLN A 35 -6.15 -24.93 10.03
CA GLN A 35 -7.40 -25.17 10.77
C GLN A 35 -8.08 -23.83 11.04
N GLU A 36 -9.23 -23.62 10.44
CA GLU A 36 -10.07 -22.45 10.72
C GLU A 36 -10.99 -22.75 11.91
N LEU A 37 -11.25 -21.71 12.73
CA LEU A 37 -12.24 -21.82 13.80
C LEU A 37 -13.63 -22.02 13.19
N PRO A 38 -14.42 -22.98 13.71
CA PRO A 38 -15.74 -23.24 13.17
C PRO A 38 -16.65 -22.03 13.32
N VAL A 39 -17.30 -21.62 12.23
CA VAL A 39 -18.30 -20.54 12.25
C VAL A 39 -19.53 -21.02 13.01
N THR A 40 -19.80 -20.44 14.17
CA THR A 40 -20.89 -20.82 15.08
C THR A 40 -22.30 -20.53 14.54
N GLN A 41 -22.46 -19.65 13.54
CA GLN A 41 -23.75 -19.35 12.92
C GLN A 41 -23.61 -19.28 11.39
N TRP A 42 -23.96 -20.37 10.74
CA TRP A 42 -24.05 -20.42 9.29
C TRP A 42 -25.39 -19.81 8.84
N ARG A 43 -25.39 -18.54 8.47
CA ARG A 43 -26.49 -17.93 7.72
C ARG A 43 -26.32 -18.35 6.27
N GLY A 44 -27.41 -18.78 5.61
CA GLY A 44 -27.32 -19.21 4.21
C GLY A 44 -26.52 -18.22 3.36
N PHE A 45 -25.73 -18.71 2.39
CA PHE A 45 -24.74 -17.96 1.62
C PHE A 45 -25.25 -16.60 1.09
N THR A 46 -26.44 -16.57 0.52
CA THR A 46 -27.03 -15.35 -0.06
C THR A 46 -27.44 -14.33 1.00
N ALA A 47 -28.07 -14.76 2.09
CA ALA A 47 -28.49 -13.87 3.18
C ALA A 47 -27.27 -13.29 3.94
N GLY A 48 -26.24 -14.12 4.13
CA GLY A 48 -24.95 -13.68 4.71
C GLY A 48 -24.27 -12.62 3.85
N MET A 49 -24.18 -12.86 2.54
CA MET A 49 -23.55 -11.95 1.59
C MET A 49 -24.26 -10.60 1.49
N VAL A 50 -25.60 -10.61 1.38
CA VAL A 50 -26.40 -9.36 1.35
C VAL A 50 -26.23 -8.56 2.64
N SER A 51 -26.23 -9.22 3.79
CA SER A 51 -26.03 -8.55 5.08
C SER A 51 -24.64 -7.92 5.19
N GLN A 52 -23.60 -8.59 4.74
CA GLN A 52 -22.23 -8.07 4.74
C GLN A 52 -22.09 -6.87 3.78
N VAL A 53 -22.60 -6.96 2.56
CA VAL A 53 -22.58 -5.84 1.60
C VAL A 53 -23.28 -4.62 2.19
N ARG A 54 -24.46 -4.82 2.82
CA ARG A 54 -25.19 -3.73 3.46
C ARG A 54 -24.41 -3.11 4.63
N GLN A 55 -23.77 -3.93 5.47
CA GLN A 55 -22.96 -3.44 6.60
C GLN A 55 -21.74 -2.66 6.10
N VAL A 56 -21.03 -3.16 5.09
CA VAL A 56 -19.89 -2.47 4.45
C VAL A 56 -20.36 -1.14 3.84
N TRP A 57 -21.48 -1.13 3.14
CA TRP A 57 -22.05 0.10 2.57
C TRP A 57 -22.41 1.13 3.65
N GLN A 58 -23.03 0.68 4.74
CA GLN A 58 -23.34 1.55 5.87
C GLN A 58 -22.08 2.08 6.56
N ALA A 59 -21.04 1.24 6.74
CA ALA A 59 -19.77 1.65 7.29
C ALA A 59 -19.07 2.69 6.39
N MET A 60 -19.03 2.45 5.08
CA MET A 60 -18.41 3.37 4.10
C MET A 60 -19.10 4.73 4.05
N ASN A 61 -20.41 4.80 4.29
CA ASN A 61 -21.14 6.07 4.32
C ASN A 61 -20.93 6.88 5.62
N GLN A 62 -20.28 6.31 6.63
CA GLN A 62 -19.92 7.06 7.82
C GLN A 62 -18.77 8.02 7.50
N ARG A 63 -18.93 9.30 7.88
CA ARG A 63 -17.89 10.32 7.66
C ARG A 63 -16.53 9.95 8.25
N ALA A 64 -16.52 9.19 9.34
CA ALA A 64 -15.32 8.71 10.01
C ALA A 64 -14.50 7.71 9.16
N ILE A 65 -15.13 7.01 8.20
CA ILE A 65 -14.49 6.07 7.30
C ILE A 65 -14.35 6.69 5.90
N LEU A 66 -15.40 7.36 5.42
CA LEU A 66 -15.43 7.93 4.08
C LEU A 66 -14.35 8.99 3.85
N LEU A 67 -14.20 9.95 4.78
CA LEU A 67 -13.25 11.05 4.61
C LEU A 67 -11.79 10.57 4.61
N PRO A 68 -11.34 9.69 5.55
CA PRO A 68 -10.02 9.11 5.46
C PRO A 68 -9.80 8.27 4.19
N THR A 69 -10.80 7.49 3.77
CA THR A 69 -10.71 6.69 2.54
C THR A 69 -10.56 7.57 1.30
N LEU A 70 -11.34 8.65 1.20
CA LEU A 70 -11.23 9.61 0.11
C LEU A 70 -9.88 10.32 0.12
N PHE A 71 -9.37 10.69 1.30
CA PHE A 71 -8.02 11.25 1.42
C PHE A 71 -6.97 10.26 0.90
N LEU A 72 -7.03 8.99 1.34
CA LEU A 72 -6.08 7.97 0.90
C LEU A 72 -6.14 7.73 -0.62
N PHE A 73 -7.36 7.74 -1.19
CA PHE A 73 -7.53 7.67 -2.64
C PHE A 73 -6.85 8.84 -3.35
N LEU A 74 -7.13 10.07 -2.94
CA LEU A 74 -6.55 11.27 -3.57
C LEU A 74 -5.03 11.34 -3.39
N TRP A 75 -4.53 10.92 -2.24
CA TRP A 75 -3.10 10.88 -1.96
C TRP A 75 -2.38 9.86 -2.85
N GLN A 76 -2.96 8.67 -3.03
CA GLN A 76 -2.40 7.61 -3.87
C GLN A 76 -2.62 7.86 -5.37
N ALA A 77 -3.65 8.60 -5.77
CA ALA A 77 -4.00 8.86 -7.16
C ALA A 77 -3.18 10.01 -7.80
N THR A 78 -2.19 10.57 -7.09
CA THR A 78 -1.30 11.59 -7.67
C THR A 78 -0.47 10.99 -8.81
N PRO A 79 -0.33 11.70 -9.96
CA PRO A 79 0.36 11.16 -11.14
C PRO A 79 1.80 10.79 -10.86
N THR A 80 2.29 9.71 -11.48
CA THR A 80 3.67 9.22 -11.37
C THR A 80 4.45 9.39 -12.68
N ALA A 81 5.77 9.51 -12.57
CA ALA A 81 6.69 9.56 -13.72
C ALA A 81 7.39 8.21 -13.97
N ASP A 82 7.02 7.15 -13.25
CA ASP A 82 7.76 5.89 -13.17
C ASP A 82 8.03 5.25 -14.53
N THR A 83 7.03 5.19 -15.40
CA THR A 83 7.15 4.60 -16.73
C THR A 83 8.10 5.39 -17.62
N ALA A 84 7.95 6.71 -17.66
CA ALA A 84 8.82 7.57 -18.45
C ALA A 84 10.27 7.54 -17.92
N PHE A 85 10.43 7.55 -16.60
CA PHE A 85 11.74 7.43 -15.95
C PHE A 85 12.38 6.05 -16.23
N PHE A 86 11.60 4.97 -16.22
CA PHE A 86 12.09 3.65 -16.61
C PHE A 86 12.64 3.63 -18.04
N PHE A 87 11.93 4.23 -19.01
CA PHE A 87 12.44 4.33 -20.39
C PHE A 87 13.67 5.22 -20.47
N PHE A 88 13.75 6.30 -19.70
CA PHE A 88 14.94 7.12 -19.64
C PHE A 88 16.18 6.34 -19.16
N VAL A 89 16.08 5.59 -18.07
CA VAL A 89 17.23 4.84 -17.55
C VAL A 89 17.64 3.66 -18.45
N THR A 90 16.69 3.10 -19.21
CA THR A 90 16.95 1.98 -20.12
C THR A 90 17.45 2.43 -21.50
N ASN A 91 16.85 3.47 -22.08
CA ASN A 91 17.07 3.85 -23.46
C ASN A 91 18.09 4.99 -23.58
N GLU A 92 18.08 5.97 -22.67
CA GLU A 92 19.02 7.10 -22.67
C GLU A 92 20.30 6.76 -21.90
N LEU A 93 20.16 6.35 -20.62
CA LEU A 93 21.33 6.00 -19.80
C LEU A 93 21.89 4.61 -20.13
N LYS A 94 21.17 3.79 -20.90
CA LYS A 94 21.56 2.47 -21.36
C LYS A 94 22.00 1.55 -20.22
N PHE A 95 21.25 1.58 -19.13
CA PHE A 95 21.56 0.69 -18.01
C PHE A 95 21.28 -0.77 -18.40
N PRO A 96 22.25 -1.67 -18.23
CA PRO A 96 22.05 -3.08 -18.54
C PRO A 96 21.04 -3.72 -17.58
N PRO A 97 20.29 -4.75 -18.01
CA PRO A 97 19.31 -5.47 -17.19
C PRO A 97 19.88 -5.97 -15.86
N GLU A 98 21.14 -6.39 -15.86
CA GLU A 98 21.87 -6.82 -14.66
C GLU A 98 21.96 -5.69 -13.62
N PHE A 99 22.24 -4.45 -14.05
CA PHE A 99 22.28 -3.30 -13.14
C PHE A 99 20.89 -2.96 -12.59
N LEU A 100 19.84 -3.02 -13.42
CA LEU A 100 18.46 -2.84 -12.98
C LEU A 100 18.06 -3.90 -11.93
N GLY A 101 18.54 -5.13 -12.08
CA GLY A 101 18.40 -6.19 -11.08
C GLY A 101 19.08 -5.84 -9.76
N ARG A 102 20.27 -5.24 -9.79
CA ARG A 102 20.99 -4.75 -8.59
C ARG A 102 20.24 -3.61 -7.92
N VAL A 103 19.73 -2.64 -8.68
CA VAL A 103 18.87 -1.57 -8.15
C VAL A 103 17.67 -2.16 -7.44
N ARG A 104 17.00 -3.15 -8.05
CA ARG A 104 15.85 -3.84 -7.44
C ARG A 104 16.20 -4.56 -6.13
N LEU A 105 17.38 -5.16 -6.04
CA LEU A 105 17.85 -5.78 -4.80
C LEU A 105 18.06 -4.71 -3.71
N VAL A 106 18.75 -3.62 -4.05
CA VAL A 106 19.04 -2.53 -3.10
C VAL A 106 17.74 -1.87 -2.62
N THR A 107 16.80 -1.61 -3.51
CA THR A 107 15.48 -1.04 -3.13
C THR A 107 14.68 -2.02 -2.26
N SER A 108 14.78 -3.35 -2.48
CA SER A 108 14.13 -4.33 -1.61
C SER A 108 14.71 -4.29 -0.17
N VAL A 109 16.03 -4.15 -0.03
CA VAL A 109 16.66 -3.97 1.29
C VAL A 109 16.29 -2.60 1.89
N ALA A 110 16.26 -1.55 1.08
CA ALA A 110 15.85 -0.21 1.51
C ALA A 110 14.40 -0.20 2.01
N ALA A 111 13.49 -0.95 1.38
CA ALA A 111 12.11 -1.12 1.84
C ALA A 111 12.07 -1.74 3.25
N LEU A 112 12.84 -2.80 3.51
CA LEU A 112 12.93 -3.40 4.84
C LEU A 112 13.46 -2.40 5.88
N VAL A 113 14.47 -1.59 5.51
CA VAL A 113 14.98 -0.50 6.37
C VAL A 113 13.88 0.52 6.65
N GLY A 114 13.09 0.93 5.64
CA GLY A 114 11.96 1.84 5.81
C GLY A 114 10.92 1.32 6.80
N VAL A 115 10.51 0.07 6.65
CA VAL A 115 9.57 -0.59 7.57
C VAL A 115 10.15 -0.68 8.98
N TRP A 116 11.43 -1.04 9.12
CA TRP A 116 12.11 -1.12 10.41
C TRP A 116 12.19 0.26 11.10
N LEU A 117 12.55 1.31 10.35
CA LEU A 117 12.58 2.69 10.87
C LEU A 117 11.21 3.13 11.35
N PHE A 118 10.16 2.85 10.58
CA PHE A 118 8.79 3.14 10.99
C PHE A 118 8.45 2.46 12.31
N GLN A 119 8.66 1.16 12.41
CA GLN A 119 8.31 0.40 13.60
C GLN A 119 9.12 0.81 14.83
N ARG A 120 10.40 1.16 14.64
CA ARG A 120 11.31 1.45 15.76
C ARG A 120 11.14 2.87 16.32
N TYR A 121 10.87 3.85 15.44
CA TYR A 121 10.93 5.27 15.82
C TYR A 121 9.64 6.04 15.56
N LEU A 122 8.84 5.65 14.60
CA LEU A 122 7.77 6.50 14.07
C LEU A 122 6.35 6.02 14.40
N ARG A 123 6.17 4.82 14.92
CA ARG A 123 4.86 4.26 15.23
C ARG A 123 4.05 5.05 16.27
N GLU A 124 4.70 5.86 17.10
CA GLU A 124 4.07 6.69 18.11
C GLU A 124 3.76 8.10 17.61
N VAL A 125 4.25 8.45 16.41
CA VAL A 125 3.99 9.74 15.80
C VAL A 125 2.54 9.79 15.30
N PRO A 126 1.81 10.91 15.51
CA PRO A 126 0.47 11.08 14.96
C PRO A 126 0.46 10.93 13.44
N ILE A 127 -0.51 10.15 12.92
CA ILE A 127 -0.60 9.78 11.50
C ILE A 127 -0.60 11.02 10.60
N ARG A 128 -1.33 12.08 10.98
CA ARG A 128 -1.36 13.36 10.22
C ARG A 128 0.03 13.98 10.08
N ARG A 129 0.78 14.09 11.19
CA ARG A 129 2.13 14.67 11.18
C ARG A 129 3.08 13.81 10.38
N MET A 130 2.96 12.52 10.50
CA MET A 130 3.80 11.58 9.78
C MET A 130 3.58 11.69 8.28
N LEU A 131 2.33 11.62 7.79
CA LEU A 131 2.01 11.79 6.37
C LEU A 131 2.44 13.16 5.84
N LEU A 132 2.28 14.23 6.63
CA LEU A 132 2.76 15.55 6.24
C LEU A 132 4.26 15.54 5.99
N TRP A 133 5.05 15.16 7.00
CA TRP A 133 6.51 15.23 6.91
C TRP A 133 7.07 14.24 5.88
N THR A 134 6.55 13.01 5.82
CA THR A 134 7.02 12.03 4.83
C THR A 134 6.71 12.47 3.40
N THR A 135 5.52 13.02 3.15
CA THR A 135 5.15 13.52 1.82
C THR A 135 5.99 14.73 1.41
N VAL A 136 6.19 15.70 2.31
CA VAL A 136 7.03 16.88 2.03
C VAL A 136 8.49 16.47 1.78
N LEU A 137 9.05 15.60 2.63
CA LEU A 137 10.42 15.11 2.47
C LEU A 137 10.56 14.25 1.22
N SER A 138 9.60 13.36 0.92
CA SER A 138 9.63 12.56 -0.31
C SER A 138 9.55 13.43 -1.55
N SER A 139 8.68 14.45 -1.56
CA SER A 139 8.61 15.40 -2.66
C SER A 139 9.92 16.17 -2.82
N GLY A 140 10.50 16.65 -1.72
CA GLY A 140 11.80 17.34 -1.73
C GLY A 140 12.93 16.44 -2.25
N LEU A 141 13.00 15.20 -1.77
CA LEU A 141 13.98 14.21 -2.23
C LEU A 141 13.70 13.74 -3.67
N GLY A 142 12.43 13.71 -4.10
CA GLY A 142 12.08 13.39 -5.48
C GLY A 142 12.69 14.35 -6.52
N PHE A 143 13.03 15.58 -6.12
CA PHE A 143 13.77 16.51 -6.98
C PHE A 143 15.23 16.11 -7.19
N THR A 144 15.81 15.22 -6.38
CA THR A 144 17.17 14.71 -6.64
C THR A 144 17.24 13.92 -7.94
N SER A 145 16.16 13.26 -8.35
CA SER A 145 16.06 12.59 -9.66
C SER A 145 16.25 13.55 -10.83
N LEU A 146 15.97 14.87 -10.66
CA LEU A 146 16.28 15.87 -11.67
C LEU A 146 17.78 16.00 -11.94
N LEU A 147 18.63 15.80 -10.92
CA LEU A 147 20.08 15.83 -11.10
C LEU A 147 20.53 14.73 -12.06
N LEU A 148 19.86 13.58 -12.05
CA LEU A 148 20.15 12.49 -12.99
C LEU A 148 19.64 12.82 -14.40
N VAL A 149 18.41 13.33 -14.50
CA VAL A 149 17.78 13.67 -15.80
C VAL A 149 18.48 14.81 -16.50
N THR A 150 18.97 15.80 -15.76
CA THR A 150 19.74 16.94 -16.31
C THR A 150 21.24 16.65 -16.41
N HIS A 151 21.68 15.44 -16.06
CA HIS A 151 23.08 15.03 -16.00
C HIS A 151 23.96 15.90 -15.07
N THR A 152 23.34 16.67 -14.16
CA THR A 152 24.06 17.55 -13.22
C THR A 152 24.87 16.74 -12.21
N ASN A 153 24.46 15.49 -11.91
CA ASN A 153 25.23 14.55 -11.08
C ASN A 153 26.66 14.33 -11.62
N ARG A 154 26.84 14.36 -12.96
CA ARG A 154 28.15 14.23 -13.59
C ARG A 154 29.07 15.42 -13.30
N LEU A 155 28.49 16.63 -13.21
CA LEU A 155 29.23 17.84 -12.82
C LEU A 155 29.71 17.76 -11.36
N LEU A 156 28.98 17.04 -10.51
CA LEU A 156 29.35 16.75 -9.13
C LEU A 156 30.38 15.60 -9.00
N GLY A 157 30.82 15.03 -10.13
CA GLY A 157 31.76 13.90 -10.15
C GLY A 157 31.13 12.54 -9.77
N ILE A 158 29.81 12.44 -9.70
CA ILE A 158 29.10 11.21 -9.32
C ILE A 158 28.62 10.49 -10.57
N PRO A 159 29.09 9.26 -10.88
CA PRO A 159 28.62 8.46 -12.00
C PRO A 159 27.12 8.14 -11.90
N ASP A 160 26.40 8.15 -13.02
CA ASP A 160 24.95 7.94 -13.11
C ASP A 160 24.48 6.67 -12.37
N ARG A 161 25.26 5.58 -12.44
CA ARG A 161 24.95 4.30 -11.79
C ARG A 161 24.92 4.42 -10.27
N TRP A 162 25.93 5.05 -9.67
CA TRP A 162 25.99 5.21 -8.22
C TRP A 162 24.95 6.18 -7.70
N PHE A 163 24.72 7.27 -8.47
CA PHE A 163 23.68 8.23 -8.16
C PHE A 163 22.29 7.58 -8.19
N SER A 164 21.96 6.87 -9.28
CA SER A 164 20.67 6.18 -9.43
C SER A 164 20.43 5.15 -8.34
N LEU A 165 21.46 4.39 -7.93
CA LEU A 165 21.35 3.40 -6.87
C LEU A 165 21.03 4.07 -5.51
N GLY A 166 21.75 5.13 -5.16
CA GLY A 166 21.53 5.88 -3.92
C GLY A 166 20.18 6.59 -3.89
N ASP A 167 19.84 7.28 -4.97
CA ASP A 167 18.57 7.99 -5.14
C ASP A 167 17.37 7.02 -4.98
N SER A 168 17.39 5.90 -5.72
CA SER A 168 16.35 4.88 -5.64
C SER A 168 16.23 4.27 -4.24
N ALA A 169 17.34 4.05 -3.54
CA ALA A 169 17.31 3.52 -2.18
C ALA A 169 16.67 4.50 -1.20
N ILE A 170 17.05 5.77 -1.24
CA ILE A 170 16.53 6.82 -0.35
C ILE A 170 15.03 7.03 -0.61
N LEU A 171 14.63 7.17 -1.88
CA LEU A 171 13.24 7.33 -2.25
C LEU A 171 12.38 6.13 -1.84
N THR A 172 12.92 4.91 -1.92
CA THR A 172 12.22 3.70 -1.45
C THR A 172 12.01 3.73 0.07
N VAL A 173 13.04 4.07 0.85
CA VAL A 173 12.88 4.22 2.32
C VAL A 173 11.78 5.22 2.65
N MET A 174 11.79 6.38 1.98
CA MET A 174 10.78 7.43 2.21
C MET A 174 9.38 6.98 1.78
N GLY A 175 9.27 6.25 0.67
CA GLY A 175 8.02 5.66 0.21
C GLY A 175 7.41 4.71 1.24
N GLU A 176 8.22 3.81 1.81
CA GLU A 176 7.78 2.90 2.88
C GLU A 176 7.37 3.65 4.15
N LEU A 177 8.13 4.67 4.56
CA LEU A 177 7.78 5.51 5.70
C LEU A 177 6.44 6.26 5.49
N ALA A 178 6.10 6.65 4.27
CA ALA A 178 4.83 7.26 3.93
C ALA A 178 3.68 6.24 3.84
N PHE A 179 3.97 5.01 3.37
CA PHE A 179 2.94 3.99 3.14
C PHE A 179 2.55 3.22 4.40
N MET A 180 3.48 2.98 5.32
CA MET A 180 3.20 2.25 6.57
C MET A 180 2.04 2.84 7.39
N PRO A 181 1.97 4.18 7.66
CA PRO A 181 0.84 4.76 8.38
C PRO A 181 -0.49 4.62 7.63
N VAL A 182 -0.48 4.54 6.29
CA VAL A 182 -1.67 4.28 5.48
C VAL A 182 -2.24 2.89 5.77
N LEU A 183 -1.38 1.86 5.81
CA LEU A 183 -1.80 0.50 6.14
C LEU A 183 -2.34 0.40 7.57
N VAL A 184 -1.68 1.06 8.53
CA VAL A 184 -2.14 1.12 9.92
C VAL A 184 -3.49 1.83 10.02
N LEU A 185 -3.67 2.93 9.30
CA LEU A 185 -4.94 3.65 9.25
C LEU A 185 -6.05 2.78 8.63
N ALA A 186 -5.78 2.14 7.50
CA ALA A 186 -6.74 1.26 6.84
C ALA A 186 -7.21 0.12 7.77
N ALA A 187 -6.27 -0.52 8.48
CA ALA A 187 -6.61 -1.56 9.45
C ALA A 187 -7.48 -1.05 10.61
N ARG A 188 -7.27 0.21 11.03
CA ARG A 188 -8.01 0.83 12.14
C ARG A 188 -9.38 1.34 11.78
N LEU A 189 -9.60 1.66 10.52
CA LEU A 189 -10.90 2.08 10.03
C LEU A 189 -11.91 0.92 9.98
N CYS A 190 -11.45 -0.32 10.14
CA CYS A 190 -12.28 -1.51 10.05
C CYS A 190 -12.95 -1.82 11.39
N PRO A 191 -14.31 -1.74 11.48
CA PRO A 191 -15.07 -2.11 12.67
C PRO A 191 -15.08 -3.62 12.87
N GLU A 192 -15.31 -4.03 14.13
CA GLU A 192 -15.43 -5.44 14.49
C GLU A 192 -16.57 -6.14 13.73
N GLY A 193 -16.30 -7.34 13.23
CA GLY A 193 -17.26 -8.18 12.51
C GLY A 193 -17.27 -8.02 10.98
N ILE A 194 -16.65 -6.99 10.41
CA ILE A 194 -16.50 -6.77 8.95
C ILE A 194 -15.07 -6.40 8.56
N GLU A 195 -14.10 -6.64 9.45
CA GLU A 195 -12.71 -6.19 9.30
C GLU A 195 -12.11 -6.66 7.97
N ALA A 196 -12.20 -7.95 7.70
CA ALA A 196 -11.59 -8.53 6.50
C ALA A 196 -12.19 -7.95 5.21
N THR A 197 -13.52 -7.81 5.15
CA THR A 197 -14.22 -7.31 3.97
C THR A 197 -13.93 -5.82 3.75
N LEU A 198 -13.99 -5.02 4.81
CA LEU A 198 -13.74 -3.58 4.70
C LEU A 198 -12.27 -3.29 4.41
N PHE A 199 -11.34 -4.03 5.04
CA PHE A 199 -9.90 -3.90 4.74
C PHE A 199 -9.61 -4.26 3.29
N ALA A 200 -10.19 -5.37 2.77
CA ALA A 200 -10.04 -5.74 1.37
C ALA A 200 -10.58 -4.67 0.42
N LEU A 201 -11.72 -4.05 0.77
CA LEU A 201 -12.28 -2.93 0.00
C LEU A 201 -11.36 -1.70 0.01
N LEU A 202 -10.81 -1.33 1.19
CA LEU A 202 -9.85 -0.23 1.29
C LEU A 202 -8.59 -0.49 0.47
N MET A 203 -8.06 -1.72 0.49
CA MET A 203 -6.93 -2.09 -0.37
C MET A 203 -7.29 -2.04 -1.85
N SER A 204 -8.51 -2.41 -2.23
CA SER A 204 -9.00 -2.28 -3.61
C SER A 204 -9.09 -0.81 -4.04
N VAL A 205 -9.55 0.07 -3.16
CA VAL A 205 -9.56 1.52 -3.40
C VAL A 205 -8.15 2.07 -3.60
N LEU A 206 -7.17 1.64 -2.78
CA LEU A 206 -5.77 2.05 -2.94
C LEU A 206 -5.17 1.52 -4.25
N ASN A 207 -5.46 0.28 -4.63
CA ASN A 207 -5.00 -0.28 -5.91
C ASN A 207 -5.62 0.47 -7.10
N LEU A 208 -6.91 0.80 -7.04
CA LEU A 208 -7.58 1.62 -8.05
C LEU A 208 -6.92 3.01 -8.14
N ALA A 209 -6.65 3.65 -7.00
CA ALA A 209 -5.96 4.93 -6.95
C ALA A 209 -4.57 4.86 -7.59
N GLY A 210 -3.80 3.80 -7.32
CA GLY A 210 -2.52 3.54 -7.99
C GLY A 210 -2.67 3.40 -9.51
N GLY A 211 -3.70 2.69 -9.98
CA GLY A 211 -4.03 2.63 -11.42
C GLY A 211 -4.29 4.03 -12.00
N VAL A 212 -5.12 4.83 -11.32
CA VAL A 212 -5.39 6.22 -11.73
C VAL A 212 -4.10 7.05 -11.75
N ALA A 213 -3.20 6.89 -10.79
CA ALA A 213 -1.92 7.58 -10.76
C ALA A 213 -1.04 7.27 -11.99
N HIS A 214 -0.99 6.00 -12.40
CA HIS A 214 -0.27 5.60 -13.61
C HIS A 214 -0.90 6.15 -14.88
N GLU A 215 -2.23 6.12 -15.00
CA GLU A 215 -2.95 6.69 -16.15
C GLU A 215 -2.76 8.21 -16.24
N LEU A 216 -2.85 8.93 -15.13
CA LEU A 216 -2.58 10.37 -15.09
C LEU A 216 -1.11 10.67 -15.44
N GLY A 217 -0.18 9.83 -14.98
CA GLY A 217 1.23 9.92 -15.35
C GLY A 217 1.46 9.69 -16.84
N ALA A 218 0.80 8.69 -17.43
CA ALA A 218 0.85 8.41 -18.87
C ALA A 218 0.26 9.57 -19.69
N LEU A 219 -0.88 10.13 -19.25
CA LEU A 219 -1.50 11.30 -19.88
C LEU A 219 -0.56 12.50 -19.86
N LEU A 220 0.06 12.81 -18.72
CA LEU A 220 1.04 13.91 -18.64
C LEU A 220 2.26 13.66 -19.52
N THR A 221 2.77 12.43 -19.56
CA THR A 221 3.88 12.01 -20.44
C THR A 221 3.52 12.28 -21.90
N HIS A 222 2.32 11.90 -22.33
CA HIS A 222 1.83 12.14 -23.68
C HIS A 222 1.65 13.64 -23.99
N LEU A 223 1.02 14.40 -23.09
CA LEU A 223 0.82 15.85 -23.27
C LEU A 223 2.12 16.64 -23.35
N LEU A 224 3.16 16.18 -22.65
CA LEU A 224 4.49 16.78 -22.72
C LEU A 224 5.30 16.34 -23.95
N GLY A 225 4.77 15.41 -24.75
CA GLY A 225 5.43 14.88 -25.93
C GLY A 225 6.67 14.03 -25.62
N ILE A 226 6.72 13.44 -24.43
CA ILE A 226 7.79 12.53 -24.04
C ILE A 226 7.51 11.17 -24.69
N THR A 227 8.54 10.60 -25.34
CA THR A 227 8.48 9.30 -26.01
C THR A 227 9.58 8.39 -25.45
N GLU A 228 9.63 7.15 -25.91
CA GLU A 228 10.67 6.18 -25.54
C GLU A 228 12.09 6.60 -25.97
N THR A 229 12.22 7.63 -26.80
CA THR A 229 13.49 8.13 -27.38
C THR A 229 13.73 9.63 -27.19
N GLN A 230 12.74 10.38 -26.70
CA GLN A 230 12.84 11.82 -26.50
C GLN A 230 12.47 12.19 -25.07
N PHE A 231 13.46 12.65 -24.31
CA PHE A 231 13.36 12.94 -22.89
C PHE A 231 13.57 14.41 -22.54
N ASP A 232 13.56 15.33 -23.51
CA ASP A 232 13.86 16.75 -23.32
C ASP A 232 12.99 17.42 -22.25
N ARG A 233 11.74 16.97 -22.09
CA ARG A 233 10.78 17.50 -21.11
C ARG A 233 10.56 16.60 -19.89
N LEU A 234 11.37 15.55 -19.73
CA LEU A 234 11.25 14.64 -18.61
C LEU A 234 11.44 15.35 -17.25
N TRP A 235 12.34 16.35 -17.20
CA TRP A 235 12.51 17.17 -16.01
C TRP A 235 11.22 17.88 -15.59
N LEU A 236 10.42 18.36 -16.55
CA LEU A 236 9.14 19.01 -16.29
C LEU A 236 8.11 18.00 -15.77
N LEU A 237 8.05 16.80 -16.36
CA LEU A 237 7.20 15.72 -15.87
C LEU A 237 7.51 15.39 -14.41
N ILE A 238 8.79 15.15 -14.07
CA ILE A 238 9.22 14.85 -12.69
C ILE A 238 8.86 16.02 -11.75
N THR A 239 9.05 17.26 -12.19
CA THR A 239 8.69 18.44 -11.39
C THR A 239 7.18 18.47 -11.12
N LEU A 240 6.34 18.28 -12.13
CA LEU A 240 4.89 18.31 -12.00
C LEU A 240 4.39 17.15 -11.12
N THR A 241 4.89 15.96 -11.33
CA THR A 241 4.49 14.79 -10.53
C THR A 241 4.90 14.95 -9.07
N ASN A 242 6.13 15.39 -8.77
CA ASN A 242 6.56 15.65 -7.39
C ASN A 242 5.76 16.77 -6.72
N LEU A 243 5.46 17.86 -7.40
CA LEU A 243 4.62 18.92 -6.85
C LEU A 243 3.17 18.46 -6.63
N SER A 244 2.65 17.62 -7.51
CA SER A 244 1.29 17.10 -7.39
C SER A 244 1.08 16.26 -6.12
N THR A 245 2.12 15.60 -5.60
CA THR A 245 2.04 14.83 -4.34
C THR A 245 1.72 15.71 -3.13
N LEU A 246 1.95 17.03 -3.23
CA LEU A 246 1.63 17.98 -2.17
C LEU A 246 0.16 18.45 -2.21
N LEU A 247 -0.56 18.23 -3.33
CA LEU A 247 -1.95 18.69 -3.48
C LEU A 247 -2.92 18.11 -2.43
N PRO A 248 -2.82 16.85 -2.00
CA PRO A 248 -3.70 16.29 -0.98
C PRO A 248 -3.40 16.76 0.44
N LEU A 249 -2.25 17.40 0.70
CA LEU A 249 -1.85 17.79 2.07
C LEU A 249 -2.86 18.69 2.81
N PRO A 250 -3.53 19.67 2.18
CA PRO A 250 -4.58 20.46 2.85
C PRO A 250 -5.72 19.59 3.39
N LEU A 251 -5.95 18.41 2.79
CA LEU A 251 -7.01 17.47 3.18
C LEU A 251 -6.63 16.58 4.38
N LEU A 252 -5.42 16.71 4.92
CA LEU A 252 -4.98 15.95 6.09
C LEU A 252 -5.92 16.12 7.31
N HIS A 253 -6.69 17.20 7.38
CA HIS A 253 -7.68 17.42 8.44
C HIS A 253 -8.83 16.39 8.40
N TRP A 254 -9.02 15.68 7.30
CA TRP A 254 -10.00 14.58 7.20
C TRP A 254 -9.58 13.33 7.97
N LEU A 255 -8.30 13.22 8.32
CA LEU A 255 -7.77 12.08 9.06
C LEU A 255 -8.00 12.25 10.57
N PRO A 256 -8.18 11.17 11.33
CA PRO A 256 -8.23 11.22 12.79
C PRO A 256 -6.86 11.61 13.38
N GLU A 257 -6.86 12.26 14.54
CA GLU A 257 -5.63 12.72 15.23
C GLU A 257 -4.96 11.65 16.10
N HIS A 258 -5.14 10.36 15.79
CA HIS A 258 -4.63 9.30 16.63
C HIS A 258 -3.21 8.87 16.22
N THR A 259 -2.43 8.42 17.21
CA THR A 259 -1.13 7.77 16.97
C THR A 259 -1.33 6.36 16.40
N ALA A 260 -0.34 5.83 15.69
CA ALA A 260 -0.37 4.46 15.22
C ALA A 260 -0.53 3.42 16.38
N SER A 261 -0.29 3.78 17.62
CA SER A 261 -0.41 2.94 18.82
C SER A 261 -1.75 3.04 19.57
N SER A 262 -2.63 4.02 19.29
CA SER A 262 -3.90 4.20 20.00
C SER A 262 -4.99 3.23 19.50
N LYS A 263 -5.81 2.67 20.41
CA LYS A 263 -6.95 1.83 20.03
C LYS A 263 -7.97 2.61 19.20
N PRO A 264 -8.64 2.00 18.21
CA PRO A 264 -9.64 2.67 17.41
C PRO A 264 -10.82 3.12 18.28
N GLY A 265 -11.09 4.42 18.28
CA GLY A 265 -12.26 5.02 18.92
C GLY A 265 -13.45 5.15 17.96
N VAL A 266 -13.60 4.22 17.01
CA VAL A 266 -14.78 4.21 16.14
C VAL A 266 -15.92 3.57 16.93
N ASN A 267 -16.81 4.40 17.48
CA ASN A 267 -18.11 3.96 17.95
C ASN A 267 -18.96 3.55 16.74
N VAL A 268 -18.75 2.34 16.26
CA VAL A 268 -19.74 1.69 15.41
C VAL A 268 -20.85 1.25 16.34
N PRO A 269 -22.12 1.64 16.11
CA PRO A 269 -23.21 1.05 16.83
C PRO A 269 -23.04 -0.48 16.73
N PRO A 270 -23.16 -1.24 17.83
CA PRO A 270 -23.04 -2.69 17.75
C PRO A 270 -23.93 -3.16 16.62
N ALA A 271 -23.38 -4.01 15.74
CA ALA A 271 -24.18 -4.63 14.70
C ALA A 271 -25.49 -5.05 15.37
N VAL A 272 -26.63 -4.57 14.88
CA VAL A 272 -27.94 -4.94 15.42
C VAL A 272 -27.98 -6.46 15.33
N VAL A 273 -27.57 -7.10 16.42
CA VAL A 273 -27.81 -8.52 16.62
C VAL A 273 -29.33 -8.58 16.75
N PRO A 274 -30.05 -9.13 15.75
CA PRO A 274 -31.48 -9.31 15.90
C PRO A 274 -31.61 -10.17 17.17
N ASP A 275 -32.42 -9.68 18.08
CA ASP A 275 -32.65 -10.21 19.41
C ASP A 275 -32.28 -11.69 19.51
N ALA A 276 -31.26 -11.97 20.35
CA ALA A 276 -30.99 -13.35 20.75
C ALA A 276 -32.32 -13.89 21.21
N VAL A 277 -32.88 -14.83 20.44
CA VAL A 277 -33.97 -15.64 20.88
C VAL A 277 -33.52 -16.18 22.25
N VAL A 278 -34.12 -15.66 23.30
CA VAL A 278 -33.84 -16.06 24.66
C VAL A 278 -34.10 -17.56 24.70
N LEU A 279 -33.03 -18.35 24.76
CA LEU A 279 -33.04 -19.83 24.88
C LEU A 279 -33.72 -20.28 26.19
N GLY A 280 -34.49 -19.40 26.84
CA GLY A 280 -35.25 -19.67 28.03
C GLY A 280 -36.52 -20.48 27.81
N ASP A 281 -37.05 -20.55 26.59
CA ASP A 281 -38.39 -21.18 26.37
C ASP A 281 -38.35 -22.60 25.81
N LEU A 282 -37.17 -23.24 25.66
CA LEU A 282 -37.08 -24.57 25.04
C LEU A 282 -36.54 -25.70 25.93
N ALA A 283 -36.19 -25.48 27.20
CA ALA A 283 -35.82 -26.58 28.10
C ALA A 283 -36.01 -26.21 29.57
N PRO A 284 -37.12 -26.54 30.22
CA PRO A 284 -37.20 -26.55 31.69
C PRO A 284 -36.47 -27.78 32.21
N GLY A 285 -35.22 -27.61 32.70
CA GLY A 285 -34.58 -28.71 33.44
C GLY A 285 -33.08 -28.90 33.42
N LEU A 286 -32.27 -27.90 33.00
CA LEU A 286 -30.81 -27.99 33.13
C LEU A 286 -30.30 -26.91 34.09
N HIS A 287 -30.10 -27.28 35.36
CA HIS A 287 -29.31 -26.50 36.31
C HIS A 287 -27.83 -26.59 35.92
N PHE A 288 -27.22 -25.47 35.49
CA PHE A 288 -25.78 -25.35 35.46
C PHE A 288 -25.30 -24.68 36.74
N GLU A 289 -24.58 -25.44 37.54
CA GLU A 289 -23.82 -24.94 38.70
C GLU A 289 -22.73 -23.97 38.21
N ALA A 290 -22.74 -22.73 38.70
CA ALA A 290 -21.70 -21.77 38.48
C ALA A 290 -20.44 -22.21 39.23
N VAL A 291 -19.36 -22.50 38.51
CA VAL A 291 -18.03 -22.63 39.08
C VAL A 291 -17.46 -21.23 39.25
N GLU A 292 -17.46 -20.73 40.49
CA GLU A 292 -16.65 -19.57 40.88
C GLU A 292 -15.16 -19.95 40.77
N VAL A 293 -14.41 -19.22 39.96
CA VAL A 293 -12.94 -19.23 40.00
C VAL A 293 -12.50 -17.98 40.73
N GLU A 294 -12.12 -18.15 41.98
CA GLU A 294 -11.43 -17.19 42.82
C GLU A 294 -9.98 -16.98 42.35
N SER A 295 -9.56 -15.74 42.55
CA SER A 295 -8.20 -15.12 42.54
C SER A 295 -7.50 -14.88 41.22
#